data_e51745817d27f80099e033e2f720365b
#
_entry.id   e51745817d27f80099e033e2f720365b
#
_cell.length_a   1.000
_cell.length_b   1.000
_cell.length_c   1.000
_cell.angle_alpha   90.00
_cell.angle_beta   90.00
_cell.angle_gamma   90.00
#
_symmetry.space_group_name_H-M   'P 1'
#
loop_
_entity.id
_entity.type
_entity.pdbx_description
1 polymer ?
#
loop_
_entity_poly.entity_id
_entity_poly.type
_entity_poly.pdbx_seq_one_letter_code
_entity_poly.pdbx_strand_id
1 'polypeptide(L)'
;MNFDAIVIGSGISGGWVAKELCARGLKTLLIERGRRVDHKVDYLDFATPWEVSNRDMVPEDEQAEHYAIQSTCSAFSAATRQWWVRDSEHPYVTPAERPFSWIRGYHLGGRSITWGRQTYRLSDYDFSANKLDGNGIDWPIRYADISPWYDRVESFAGISGASEGLEQLPDGQFLPPLPLNCLELAFKQKVEADHPTRRVTVGRCAHLTEPTPEHIALGRGPCQMRNVCERGCGYGAYFSSLSATLPAAQKTGNLTIVTDAIVERLDYDHAKRRVSGVRVIDARTRSGSSYQARVVFLCASTIASTQILLASRSEYFPTGLANRSDVVGRYLMDHVVGIGAAGTHPGFLDRYYYGRRPTGFYLPRYVNVTENDGDFVRGFGFQGYSGRSGWDRGADEVGVGAEFKQRLRTPGRWDMRLVGFGEMLPRADNRVTLHESRADKWGIPLVNIDCTHGENERRLAERANRDAAQMLAAAGFENIVPNGNISPPGQAVHEMGTARMGHDPATSVLNRYNQAHDVSNLFITDGSCMTSSGTVNPSLTYMALSARAANHAADLLASGDI
;
A
#
# COMPACT_ATOMS: atom_id res chain seq x y z
N MET A 1 -7.62 4.51 32.19
CA MET A 1 -6.14 4.42 32.10
C MET A 1 -5.66 5.60 31.30
N ASN A 2 -4.63 6.29 31.77
CA ASN A 2 -4.05 7.40 31.02
C ASN A 2 -2.92 6.85 30.15
N PHE A 3 -3.01 7.06 28.84
CA PHE A 3 -1.96 6.75 27.88
C PHE A 3 -1.19 8.03 27.50
N ASP A 4 0.07 7.88 27.15
CA ASP A 4 0.85 8.99 26.58
C ASP A 4 0.45 9.20 25.12
N ALA A 5 0.20 8.12 24.40
CA ALA A 5 -0.16 8.15 22.98
C ALA A 5 -1.33 7.21 22.65
N ILE A 6 -2.17 7.63 21.68
CA ILE A 6 -3.13 6.77 21.00
C ILE A 6 -2.74 6.66 19.53
N VAL A 7 -2.71 5.43 19.01
CA VAL A 7 -2.50 5.12 17.59
C VAL A 7 -3.76 4.47 17.04
N ILE A 8 -4.37 5.07 16.01
CA ILE A 8 -5.61 4.61 15.40
C ILE A 8 -5.28 3.89 14.09
N GLY A 9 -5.50 2.57 14.06
CA GLY A 9 -5.14 1.67 12.97
C GLY A 9 -3.82 0.93 13.22
N SER A 10 -3.82 -0.37 12.94
CA SER A 10 -2.70 -1.30 13.21
C SER A 10 -1.92 -1.72 11.97
N GLY A 11 -2.22 -1.11 10.82
CA GLY A 11 -1.56 -1.39 9.55
C GLY A 11 -0.09 -0.96 9.52
N ILE A 12 0.46 -0.83 8.33
CA ILE A 12 1.88 -0.48 8.12
C ILE A 12 2.26 0.79 8.90
N SER A 13 1.52 1.89 8.75
CA SER A 13 1.83 3.17 9.41
C SER A 13 1.69 3.07 10.93
N GLY A 14 0.53 2.60 11.42
CA GLY A 14 0.28 2.55 12.87
C GLY A 14 1.18 1.55 13.60
N GLY A 15 1.55 0.44 12.96
CA GLY A 15 2.53 -0.49 13.52
C GLY A 15 3.91 0.17 13.72
N TRP A 16 4.35 1.00 12.78
CA TRP A 16 5.60 1.78 12.92
C TRP A 16 5.50 2.83 14.02
N VAL A 17 4.42 3.61 14.04
CA VAL A 17 4.20 4.61 15.11
C VAL A 17 4.22 3.93 16.48
N ALA A 18 3.48 2.85 16.67
CA ALA A 18 3.43 2.12 17.95
C ALA A 18 4.82 1.61 18.36
N LYS A 19 5.57 1.03 17.41
CA LYS A 19 6.95 0.56 17.65
C LYS A 19 7.86 1.68 18.13
N GLU A 20 7.88 2.81 17.44
CA GLU A 20 8.77 3.93 17.78
C GLU A 20 8.39 4.57 19.12
N LEU A 21 7.11 4.83 19.36
CA LEU A 21 6.65 5.42 20.62
C LEU A 21 6.90 4.50 21.82
N CYS A 22 6.61 3.20 21.70
CA CYS A 22 6.89 2.22 22.75
C CYS A 22 8.39 2.07 23.03
N ALA A 23 9.24 2.12 22.01
CA ALA A 23 10.69 2.10 22.16
C ALA A 23 11.23 3.36 22.88
N ARG A 24 10.51 4.49 22.79
CA ARG A 24 10.79 5.74 23.54
C ARG A 24 10.19 5.73 24.97
N GLY A 25 9.64 4.60 25.41
CA GLY A 25 9.08 4.42 26.76
C GLY A 25 7.66 4.98 26.96
N LEU A 26 6.98 5.40 25.88
CA LEU A 26 5.64 5.98 25.95
C LEU A 26 4.57 4.88 26.04
N LYS A 27 3.67 4.97 27.03
CA LYS A 27 2.50 4.11 27.17
C LYS A 27 1.54 4.36 26.02
N THR A 28 1.48 3.42 25.10
CA THR A 28 0.77 3.57 23.82
C THR A 28 -0.44 2.64 23.75
N LEU A 29 -1.61 3.21 23.44
CA LEU A 29 -2.81 2.48 23.09
C LEU A 29 -2.93 2.39 21.56
N LEU A 30 -2.99 1.18 21.02
CA LEU A 30 -3.30 0.91 19.62
C LEU A 30 -4.76 0.47 19.51
N ILE A 31 -5.55 1.20 18.72
CA ILE A 31 -6.96 0.91 18.48
C ILE A 31 -7.12 0.36 17.06
N GLU A 32 -7.69 -0.84 16.93
CA GLU A 32 -7.94 -1.50 15.65
C GLU A 32 -9.44 -1.75 15.48
N ARG A 33 -9.98 -1.32 14.34
CA ARG A 33 -11.40 -1.50 13.99
C ARG A 33 -11.80 -2.97 13.86
N GLY A 34 -10.92 -3.77 13.30
CA GLY A 34 -11.18 -5.15 12.95
C GLY A 34 -10.86 -6.15 14.06
N ARG A 35 -11.11 -7.41 13.74
CA ARG A 35 -10.87 -8.54 14.65
C ARG A 35 -9.39 -8.73 14.97
N ARG A 36 -9.12 -9.40 16.08
CA ARG A 36 -7.79 -9.92 16.38
C ARG A 36 -7.37 -10.94 15.32
N VAL A 37 -6.08 -10.90 14.98
CA VAL A 37 -5.38 -11.90 14.17
C VAL A 37 -4.15 -12.34 14.93
N ASP A 38 -4.00 -13.63 15.14
CA ASP A 38 -2.83 -14.21 15.78
C ASP A 38 -1.83 -14.66 14.71
N HIS A 39 -0.65 -14.02 14.74
CA HIS A 39 0.43 -14.28 13.78
C HIS A 39 0.79 -15.77 13.75
N LYS A 40 0.91 -16.34 12.54
CA LYS A 40 1.19 -17.75 12.25
C LYS A 40 0.04 -18.72 12.56
N VAL A 41 -0.94 -18.36 13.38
CA VAL A 41 -2.05 -19.25 13.76
C VAL A 41 -3.20 -19.13 12.76
N ASP A 42 -3.58 -17.90 12.40
CA ASP A 42 -4.73 -17.65 11.53
C ASP A 42 -4.40 -17.73 10.03
N TYR A 43 -3.17 -18.12 9.67
CA TYR A 43 -2.70 -18.18 8.30
C TYR A 43 -3.01 -19.54 7.65
N LEU A 44 -3.35 -19.52 6.37
CA LEU A 44 -3.54 -20.72 5.56
C LEU A 44 -2.36 -21.01 4.61
N ASP A 45 -1.19 -20.50 4.93
CA ASP A 45 0.01 -20.64 4.10
C ASP A 45 0.63 -22.05 4.10
N PHE A 46 0.26 -22.90 5.06
CA PHE A 46 0.61 -24.32 5.10
C PHE A 46 -0.50 -25.25 4.58
N ALA A 47 -1.69 -24.70 4.28
CA ALA A 47 -2.78 -25.48 3.72
C ALA A 47 -2.40 -26.04 2.34
N THR A 48 -2.60 -27.34 2.17
CA THR A 48 -2.38 -28.02 0.89
C THR A 48 -3.51 -27.65 -0.09
N PRO A 49 -3.32 -27.84 -1.41
CA PRO A 49 -4.34 -27.47 -2.40
C PRO A 49 -5.70 -28.17 -2.19
N TRP A 50 -5.72 -29.37 -1.61
CA TRP A 50 -6.97 -30.10 -1.33
C TRP A 50 -7.62 -29.72 0.01
N GLU A 51 -6.93 -29.02 0.90
CA GLU A 51 -7.48 -28.46 2.14
C GLU A 51 -8.13 -27.09 1.91
N VAL A 52 -7.80 -26.42 0.80
CA VAL A 52 -8.41 -25.15 0.44
C VAL A 52 -9.71 -25.39 -0.34
N SER A 53 -10.79 -24.78 0.12
CA SER A 53 -12.11 -24.90 -0.48
C SER A 53 -12.11 -24.52 -1.96
N ASN A 54 -12.86 -25.26 -2.78
CA ASN A 54 -13.11 -25.00 -4.20
C ASN A 54 -11.84 -24.72 -5.03
N ARG A 55 -10.71 -25.37 -4.72
CA ARG A 55 -9.41 -25.14 -5.38
C ARG A 55 -8.96 -23.68 -5.32
N ASP A 56 -9.16 -23.04 -4.19
CA ASP A 56 -8.86 -21.64 -3.91
C ASP A 56 -9.76 -20.62 -4.66
N MET A 57 -10.86 -21.06 -5.27
CA MET A 57 -11.85 -20.19 -5.88
C MET A 57 -12.98 -19.88 -4.90
N VAL A 58 -13.47 -18.65 -4.91
CA VAL A 58 -14.70 -18.25 -4.23
C VAL A 58 -15.86 -18.41 -5.23
N PRO A 59 -17.01 -18.99 -4.86
CA PRO A 59 -18.16 -19.10 -5.76
C PRO A 59 -18.59 -17.75 -6.33
N GLU A 60 -19.01 -17.71 -7.59
CA GLU A 60 -19.36 -16.47 -8.29
C GLU A 60 -20.55 -15.75 -7.65
N ASP A 61 -21.53 -16.48 -7.16
CA ASP A 61 -22.68 -15.94 -6.42
C ASP A 61 -22.24 -15.30 -5.10
N GLU A 62 -21.34 -15.93 -4.35
CA GLU A 62 -20.76 -15.35 -3.13
C GLU A 62 -19.93 -14.08 -3.47
N GLN A 63 -19.15 -14.10 -4.56
CA GLN A 63 -18.40 -12.92 -5.01
C GLN A 63 -19.34 -11.76 -5.35
N ALA A 64 -20.38 -12.02 -6.16
CA ALA A 64 -21.34 -11.01 -6.59
C ALA A 64 -22.11 -10.40 -5.41
N GLU A 65 -22.52 -11.22 -4.44
CA GLU A 65 -23.32 -10.77 -3.29
C GLU A 65 -22.48 -10.04 -2.24
N HIS A 66 -21.26 -10.54 -1.95
CA HIS A 66 -20.51 -10.10 -0.78
C HIS A 66 -19.16 -9.45 -1.05
N TYR A 67 -18.56 -9.68 -2.21
CA TYR A 67 -17.18 -9.28 -2.49
C TYR A 67 -17.02 -8.66 -3.88
N ALA A 68 -18.07 -8.03 -4.43
CA ALA A 68 -18.07 -7.48 -5.79
C ALA A 68 -16.88 -6.54 -6.07
N ILE A 69 -16.42 -5.79 -5.08
CA ILE A 69 -15.24 -4.93 -5.18
C ILE A 69 -13.97 -5.67 -4.73
N GLN A 70 -14.03 -6.38 -3.59
CA GLN A 70 -12.84 -7.03 -3.04
C GLN A 70 -12.31 -8.14 -3.96
N SER A 71 -13.18 -8.85 -4.67
CA SER A 71 -12.81 -9.90 -5.64
C SER A 71 -12.03 -9.40 -6.85
N THR A 72 -12.06 -8.09 -7.13
CA THR A 72 -11.25 -7.48 -8.19
C THR A 72 -9.75 -7.42 -7.85
N CYS A 73 -9.39 -7.61 -6.58
CA CYS A 73 -7.99 -7.68 -6.15
C CYS A 73 -7.39 -9.04 -6.50
N SER A 74 -6.24 -9.06 -7.15
CA SER A 74 -5.54 -10.30 -7.55
C SER A 74 -5.12 -11.20 -6.38
N ALA A 75 -5.09 -10.67 -5.16
CA ALA A 75 -4.80 -11.43 -3.94
C ALA A 75 -6.05 -12.06 -3.30
N PHE A 76 -7.25 -11.81 -3.85
CA PHE A 76 -8.50 -12.38 -3.36
C PHE A 76 -8.66 -13.83 -3.82
N SER A 77 -8.91 -14.73 -2.87
CA SER A 77 -9.16 -16.16 -3.12
C SER A 77 -9.89 -16.78 -1.93
N ALA A 78 -10.27 -18.06 -2.02
CA ALA A 78 -10.91 -18.74 -0.90
C ALA A 78 -10.01 -18.81 0.35
N ALA A 79 -8.70 -18.96 0.17
CA ALA A 79 -7.73 -18.97 1.26
C ALA A 79 -7.48 -17.60 1.87
N THR A 80 -7.75 -16.51 1.14
CA THR A 80 -7.48 -15.15 1.58
C THR A 80 -8.73 -14.33 1.88
N ARG A 81 -9.93 -14.81 1.53
CA ARG A 81 -11.18 -14.05 1.70
C ARG A 81 -11.41 -13.54 3.13
N GLN A 82 -10.86 -14.21 4.13
CA GLN A 82 -10.92 -13.80 5.53
C GLN A 82 -10.22 -12.47 5.83
N TRP A 83 -9.35 -11.99 4.93
CA TRP A 83 -8.61 -10.74 5.05
C TRP A 83 -9.37 -9.54 4.46
N TRP A 84 -10.45 -9.78 3.74
CA TRP A 84 -11.21 -8.76 3.03
C TRP A 84 -12.55 -8.49 3.70
N VAL A 85 -13.02 -7.26 3.60
CA VAL A 85 -14.36 -6.92 4.07
C VAL A 85 -15.42 -7.54 3.15
N ARG A 86 -16.59 -7.79 3.69
CA ARG A 86 -17.79 -8.05 2.88
C ARG A 86 -18.37 -6.72 2.44
N ASP A 87 -18.41 -6.44 1.14
CA ASP A 87 -18.92 -5.18 0.58
C ASP A 87 -20.39 -4.93 0.99
N SER A 88 -21.19 -6.00 1.07
CA SER A 88 -22.58 -5.94 1.55
C SER A 88 -22.72 -5.45 3.00
N GLU A 89 -21.72 -5.67 3.84
CA GLU A 89 -21.72 -5.24 5.25
C GLU A 89 -21.02 -3.90 5.48
N HIS A 90 -20.19 -3.48 4.55
CA HIS A 90 -19.36 -2.28 4.64
C HIS A 90 -19.54 -1.39 3.40
N PRO A 91 -20.74 -0.85 3.14
CA PRO A 91 -21.01 -0.07 1.96
C PRO A 91 -20.28 1.28 1.97
N TYR A 92 -20.08 1.83 0.79
CA TYR A 92 -19.67 3.20 0.52
C TYR A 92 -20.41 3.68 -0.75
N VAL A 93 -20.24 4.94 -1.14
CA VAL A 93 -20.90 5.51 -2.30
C VAL A 93 -19.87 6.05 -3.28
N THR A 94 -20.10 5.83 -4.56
CA THR A 94 -19.33 6.41 -5.66
C THR A 94 -20.27 6.73 -6.82
N PRO A 95 -20.03 7.78 -7.62
CA PRO A 95 -20.82 8.03 -8.84
C PRO A 95 -20.73 6.84 -9.81
N ALA A 96 -21.85 6.45 -10.41
CA ALA A 96 -21.89 5.28 -11.30
C ALA A 96 -20.93 5.42 -12.49
N GLU A 97 -20.80 6.64 -13.03
CA GLU A 97 -19.92 6.98 -14.13
C GLU A 97 -18.44 7.16 -13.74
N ARG A 98 -18.14 7.19 -12.44
CA ARG A 98 -16.80 7.36 -11.87
C ARG A 98 -16.60 6.36 -10.73
N PRO A 99 -16.58 5.05 -11.03
CA PRO A 99 -16.44 4.02 -10.03
C PRO A 99 -15.07 4.10 -9.34
N PHE A 100 -15.06 3.84 -8.03
CA PHE A 100 -13.85 3.73 -7.22
C PHE A 100 -13.81 2.36 -6.53
N SER A 101 -12.72 1.65 -6.64
CA SER A 101 -12.55 0.32 -6.04
C SER A 101 -11.88 0.42 -4.66
N TRP A 102 -12.68 0.63 -3.62
CA TRP A 102 -12.12 0.70 -2.27
C TRP A 102 -11.87 -0.70 -1.68
N ILE A 103 -10.67 -1.21 -1.94
CA ILE A 103 -10.21 -2.53 -1.48
C ILE A 103 -9.63 -2.42 -0.06
N ARG A 104 -10.16 -3.19 0.90
CA ARG A 104 -9.84 -3.03 2.32
C ARG A 104 -10.02 -4.31 3.14
N GLY A 105 -9.32 -4.38 4.27
CA GLY A 105 -9.46 -5.44 5.26
C GLY A 105 -9.50 -4.85 6.67
N TYR A 106 -10.42 -5.34 7.52
CA TYR A 106 -10.56 -4.92 8.90
C TYR A 106 -10.12 -6.04 9.85
N HIS A 107 -8.86 -6.00 10.23
CA HIS A 107 -8.24 -6.94 11.16
C HIS A 107 -6.92 -6.38 11.68
N LEU A 108 -6.45 -6.89 12.79
CA LEU A 108 -5.14 -6.53 13.34
C LEU A 108 -4.03 -6.78 12.30
N GLY A 109 -3.17 -5.79 12.10
CA GLY A 109 -2.15 -5.79 11.07
C GLY A 109 -2.59 -5.20 9.73
N GLY A 110 -3.90 -5.03 9.50
CA GLY A 110 -4.47 -4.43 8.29
C GLY A 110 -3.89 -5.04 7.00
N ARG A 111 -3.90 -4.27 5.93
CA ARG A 111 -3.37 -4.72 4.62
C ARG A 111 -1.88 -5.08 4.60
N SER A 112 -1.13 -4.93 5.71
CA SER A 112 0.25 -5.44 5.79
C SER A 112 0.36 -6.97 5.67
N ILE A 113 -0.75 -7.72 5.81
CA ILE A 113 -0.79 -9.16 5.58
C ILE A 113 -0.82 -9.48 4.08
N THR A 114 -1.59 -8.72 3.30
CA THR A 114 -1.91 -9.00 1.89
C THR A 114 -1.17 -8.12 0.88
N TRP A 115 -0.37 -7.15 1.30
CA TRP A 115 0.32 -6.21 0.40
C TRP A 115 1.34 -6.90 -0.52
N GLY A 116 1.71 -6.25 -1.63
CA GLY A 116 2.66 -6.77 -2.62
C GLY A 116 4.12 -6.85 -2.15
N ARG A 117 4.45 -6.28 -1.03
CA ARG A 117 5.80 -6.22 -0.41
C ARG A 117 6.86 -5.52 -1.25
N GLN A 118 6.44 -4.83 -2.32
CA GLN A 118 7.32 -4.02 -3.15
C GLN A 118 7.70 -2.74 -2.41
N THR A 119 8.99 -2.41 -2.39
CA THR A 119 9.55 -1.34 -1.55
C THR A 119 10.57 -0.53 -2.32
N TYR A 120 10.17 0.66 -2.71
CA TYR A 120 11.02 1.60 -3.45
C TYR A 120 10.96 2.96 -2.78
N ARG A 121 12.07 3.69 -2.76
CA ARG A 121 12.14 5.05 -2.24
C ARG A 121 11.57 6.03 -3.26
N LEU A 122 10.82 7.02 -2.80
CA LEU A 122 10.62 8.25 -3.57
C LEU A 122 11.97 8.95 -3.74
N SER A 123 12.22 9.46 -4.94
CA SER A 123 13.41 10.21 -5.27
C SER A 123 13.22 11.72 -5.05
N ASP A 124 14.28 12.51 -5.22
CA ASP A 124 14.16 13.96 -5.16
C ASP A 124 13.34 14.55 -6.33
N TYR A 125 13.26 13.82 -7.47
CA TYR A 125 12.30 14.13 -8.53
C TYR A 125 10.85 14.08 -8.04
N ASP A 126 10.50 13.05 -7.24
CA ASP A 126 9.14 12.88 -6.74
C ASP A 126 8.79 13.96 -5.70
N PHE A 127 9.73 14.32 -4.82
CA PHE A 127 9.55 15.39 -3.84
C PHE A 127 9.53 16.79 -4.46
N SER A 128 10.08 16.97 -5.65
CA SER A 128 10.15 18.26 -6.34
C SER A 128 9.12 18.40 -7.45
N ALA A 129 8.45 17.31 -7.84
CA ALA A 129 7.64 17.24 -9.03
C ALA A 129 6.51 18.27 -9.07
N ASN A 130 5.76 18.44 -7.99
CA ASN A 130 4.67 19.44 -7.91
C ASN A 130 5.16 20.87 -8.11
N LYS A 131 6.35 21.18 -7.58
CA LYS A 131 6.97 22.50 -7.76
C LYS A 131 7.42 22.72 -9.20
N LEU A 132 7.96 21.67 -9.83
CA LEU A 132 8.54 21.77 -11.17
C LEU A 132 7.48 21.92 -12.25
N ASP A 133 6.37 21.19 -12.16
CA ASP A 133 5.32 21.20 -13.20
C ASP A 133 4.07 21.99 -12.82
N GLY A 134 4.00 22.52 -11.60
CA GLY A 134 2.87 23.35 -11.12
C GLY A 134 1.59 22.57 -10.81
N ASN A 135 1.63 21.22 -10.78
CA ASN A 135 0.48 20.39 -10.44
C ASN A 135 0.49 20.04 -8.93
N GLY A 136 -0.41 20.64 -8.18
CA GLY A 136 -0.48 20.49 -6.73
C GLY A 136 0.32 21.55 -5.98
N ILE A 137 0.78 21.23 -4.77
CA ILE A 137 1.63 22.10 -3.93
C ILE A 137 2.97 21.45 -3.69
N ASP A 138 4.00 22.24 -3.41
CA ASP A 138 5.32 21.73 -3.10
C ASP A 138 5.31 20.88 -1.83
N TRP A 139 6.08 19.78 -1.81
CA TRP A 139 6.32 19.03 -0.59
C TRP A 139 7.10 19.86 0.44
N PRO A 140 6.75 19.80 1.74
CA PRO A 140 7.49 20.53 2.76
C PRO A 140 8.80 19.85 3.17
N ILE A 141 9.17 18.77 2.49
CA ILE A 141 10.39 18.00 2.69
C ILE A 141 11.05 17.65 1.36
N ARG A 142 12.32 17.24 1.40
CA ARG A 142 13.11 16.74 0.29
C ARG A 142 13.66 15.35 0.64
N TYR A 143 14.27 14.67 -0.34
CA TYR A 143 14.85 13.35 -0.14
C TYR A 143 15.82 13.30 1.05
N ALA A 144 16.66 14.30 1.22
CA ALA A 144 17.61 14.40 2.34
C ALA A 144 16.94 14.43 3.73
N ASP A 145 15.72 14.96 3.84
CA ASP A 145 14.97 14.99 5.11
C ASP A 145 14.44 13.61 5.53
N ILE A 146 14.25 12.69 4.57
CA ILE A 146 13.59 11.39 4.79
C ILE A 146 14.55 10.21 4.61
N SER A 147 15.65 10.36 3.89
CA SER A 147 16.58 9.26 3.58
C SER A 147 17.10 8.51 4.81
N PRO A 148 17.44 9.14 5.97
CA PRO A 148 17.84 8.39 7.16
C PRO A 148 16.73 7.51 7.75
N TRP A 149 15.47 7.91 7.52
CA TRP A 149 14.30 7.15 7.95
C TRP A 149 13.99 5.98 7.02
N TYR A 150 14.27 6.13 5.72
CA TYR A 150 14.28 4.99 4.79
C TYR A 150 15.31 3.95 5.22
N ASP A 151 16.55 4.34 5.51
CA ASP A 151 17.60 3.43 5.99
C ASP A 151 17.17 2.65 7.24
N ARG A 152 16.60 3.37 8.21
CA ARG A 152 16.08 2.78 9.45
C ARG A 152 14.97 1.75 9.21
N VAL A 153 14.05 2.10 8.32
CA VAL A 153 12.89 1.24 8.01
C VAL A 153 13.33 0.02 7.22
N GLU A 154 14.16 0.18 6.21
CA GLU A 154 14.66 -0.91 5.36
C GLU A 154 15.45 -1.94 6.16
N SER A 155 16.36 -1.48 7.02
CA SER A 155 17.16 -2.37 7.88
C SER A 155 16.27 -3.20 8.81
N PHE A 156 15.28 -2.57 9.46
CA PHE A 156 14.37 -3.26 10.40
C PHE A 156 13.36 -4.17 9.68
N ALA A 157 12.80 -3.72 8.57
CA ALA A 157 11.84 -4.51 7.79
C ALA A 157 12.51 -5.71 7.11
N GLY A 158 13.77 -5.57 6.72
CA GLY A 158 14.53 -6.54 5.95
C GLY A 158 14.12 -6.50 4.48
N ILE A 159 14.66 -5.52 3.75
CA ILE A 159 14.39 -5.36 2.32
C ILE A 159 15.48 -6.09 1.54
N SER A 160 15.09 -7.01 0.66
CA SER A 160 16.00 -7.60 -0.33
C SER A 160 15.99 -6.78 -1.62
N GLY A 161 17.14 -6.55 -2.22
CA GLY A 161 17.25 -5.75 -3.43
C GLY A 161 18.67 -5.57 -3.93
N ALA A 162 18.82 -4.78 -4.99
CA ALA A 162 20.11 -4.41 -5.56
C ALA A 162 20.24 -2.89 -5.67
N SER A 163 21.48 -2.41 -5.49
CA SER A 163 21.86 -1.02 -5.73
C SER A 163 22.18 -0.83 -7.22
N GLU A 164 21.60 0.20 -7.83
CA GLU A 164 21.72 0.48 -9.26
C GLU A 164 22.32 1.86 -9.55
N GLY A 165 22.48 2.72 -8.53
CA GLY A 165 23.04 4.06 -8.67
C GLY A 165 22.18 5.01 -9.50
N LEU A 166 20.86 4.85 -9.50
CA LEU A 166 19.92 5.65 -10.28
C LEU A 166 19.32 6.79 -9.44
N GLU A 167 19.37 8.02 -9.96
CA GLU A 167 18.79 9.18 -9.27
C GLU A 167 17.28 9.05 -9.06
N GLN A 168 16.56 8.54 -10.06
CA GLN A 168 15.11 8.30 -10.01
C GLN A 168 14.71 7.04 -9.22
N LEU A 169 15.67 6.23 -8.79
CA LEU A 169 15.46 5.07 -7.92
C LEU A 169 16.58 4.99 -6.87
N PRO A 170 16.59 5.85 -5.87
CA PRO A 170 17.66 5.91 -4.88
C PRO A 170 17.94 4.56 -4.24
N ASP A 171 19.19 4.26 -4.01
CA ASP A 171 19.63 3.03 -3.35
C ASP A 171 19.35 3.07 -1.85
N GLY A 172 19.25 1.91 -1.23
CA GLY A 172 18.90 1.71 0.15
C GLY A 172 19.71 0.64 0.89
N GLN A 173 19.21 0.23 2.04
CA GLN A 173 19.83 -0.81 2.89
C GLN A 173 19.22 -2.17 2.50
N PHE A 174 19.95 -2.95 1.70
CA PHE A 174 19.42 -4.19 1.13
C PHE A 174 20.08 -5.44 1.69
N LEU A 175 19.25 -6.45 1.95
CA LEU A 175 19.67 -7.85 2.01
C LEU A 175 19.93 -8.34 0.57
N PRO A 176 20.70 -9.43 0.39
CA PRO A 176 20.97 -10.00 -0.94
C PRO A 176 19.67 -10.24 -1.73
N PRO A 177 19.63 -9.90 -3.02
CA PRO A 177 18.42 -10.08 -3.82
C PRO A 177 18.19 -11.54 -4.19
N LEU A 178 16.92 -11.90 -4.47
CA LEU A 178 16.63 -13.12 -5.21
C LEU A 178 16.97 -12.93 -6.69
N PRO A 179 17.68 -13.87 -7.33
CA PRO A 179 18.17 -13.69 -8.71
C PRO A 179 17.04 -13.65 -9.74
N LEU A 180 17.25 -12.95 -10.85
CA LEU A 180 16.40 -13.03 -12.04
C LEU A 180 16.43 -14.45 -12.63
N ASN A 181 15.31 -14.93 -13.17
CA ASN A 181 15.30 -16.20 -13.89
C ASN A 181 15.86 -16.05 -15.33
N CYS A 182 15.96 -17.17 -16.07
CA CYS A 182 16.59 -17.16 -17.40
C CYS A 182 15.90 -16.23 -18.39
N LEU A 183 14.56 -16.15 -18.37
CA LEU A 183 13.82 -15.30 -19.29
C LEU A 183 13.92 -13.83 -18.90
N GLU A 184 13.85 -13.53 -17.60
CA GLU A 184 14.02 -12.17 -17.08
C GLU A 184 15.42 -11.62 -17.37
N LEU A 185 16.46 -12.48 -17.28
CA LEU A 185 17.84 -12.11 -17.67
C LEU A 185 17.96 -11.80 -19.16
N ALA A 186 17.36 -12.63 -20.02
CA ALA A 186 17.35 -12.39 -21.46
C ALA A 186 16.60 -11.10 -21.82
N PHE A 187 15.45 -10.87 -21.18
CA PHE A 187 14.69 -9.63 -21.32
C PHE A 187 15.50 -8.40 -20.87
N LYS A 188 16.16 -8.47 -19.69
CA LYS A 188 17.04 -7.41 -19.20
C LYS A 188 18.13 -7.06 -20.22
N GLN A 189 18.86 -8.06 -20.69
CA GLN A 189 19.94 -7.87 -21.66
C GLN A 189 19.46 -7.19 -22.94
N LYS A 190 18.30 -7.59 -23.45
CA LYS A 190 17.75 -7.03 -24.68
C LYS A 190 17.24 -5.61 -24.49
N VAL A 191 16.48 -5.35 -23.43
CA VAL A 191 15.95 -4.00 -23.16
C VAL A 191 17.06 -3.00 -22.93
N GLU A 192 18.08 -3.34 -22.14
CA GLU A 192 19.20 -2.42 -21.85
C GLU A 192 20.12 -2.20 -23.05
N ALA A 193 20.23 -3.18 -23.96
CA ALA A 193 20.97 -3.02 -25.22
C ALA A 193 20.24 -2.09 -26.21
N ASP A 194 18.92 -2.24 -26.34
CA ASP A 194 18.14 -1.44 -27.29
C ASP A 194 17.81 -0.03 -26.74
N HIS A 195 17.77 0.12 -25.41
CA HIS A 195 17.34 1.33 -24.73
C HIS A 195 18.29 1.68 -23.57
N PRO A 196 19.40 2.36 -23.81
CA PRO A 196 20.42 2.64 -22.79
C PRO A 196 19.93 3.40 -21.54
N THR A 197 18.82 4.12 -21.64
CA THR A 197 18.20 4.84 -20.50
C THR A 197 17.26 3.99 -19.66
N ARG A 198 16.90 2.79 -20.14
CA ARG A 198 16.01 1.87 -19.41
C ARG A 198 16.84 0.85 -18.65
N ARG A 199 16.58 0.72 -17.36
CA ARG A 199 17.21 -0.28 -16.49
C ARG A 199 16.21 -1.32 -16.05
N VAL A 200 16.62 -2.59 -16.07
CA VAL A 200 15.85 -3.70 -15.52
C VAL A 200 16.60 -4.25 -14.33
N THR A 201 16.07 -4.05 -13.14
CA THR A 201 16.67 -4.51 -11.89
C THR A 201 15.80 -5.58 -11.21
N VAL A 202 16.33 -6.26 -10.21
CA VAL A 202 15.52 -7.13 -9.36
C VAL A 202 14.51 -6.31 -8.58
N GLY A 203 13.33 -6.85 -8.31
CA GLY A 203 12.36 -6.20 -7.43
C GLY A 203 12.93 -6.01 -6.02
N ARG A 204 12.76 -4.82 -5.46
CA ARG A 204 13.10 -4.51 -4.05
C ARG A 204 11.92 -4.88 -3.18
N CYS A 205 12.10 -5.85 -2.29
CA CYS A 205 10.98 -6.47 -1.57
C CYS A 205 11.26 -6.66 -0.09
N ALA A 206 10.23 -6.45 0.71
CA ALA A 206 10.26 -6.67 2.15
C ALA A 206 10.23 -8.16 2.51
N HIS A 207 11.20 -8.92 2.00
CA HIS A 207 11.39 -10.36 2.22
C HIS A 207 12.78 -10.62 2.76
N LEU A 208 12.87 -11.37 3.84
CA LEU A 208 14.14 -11.80 4.42
C LEU A 208 14.76 -12.90 3.54
N THR A 209 15.80 -12.56 2.80
CA THR A 209 16.66 -13.55 2.14
C THR A 209 17.71 -14.07 3.11
N GLU A 210 18.31 -13.16 3.89
CA GLU A 210 19.29 -13.45 4.94
C GLU A 210 18.88 -12.71 6.22
N PRO A 211 18.16 -13.37 7.16
CA PRO A 211 17.73 -12.74 8.41
C PRO A 211 18.91 -12.34 9.29
N THR A 212 18.89 -11.14 9.82
CA THR A 212 19.83 -10.70 10.88
C THR A 212 19.42 -11.26 12.25
N PRO A 213 20.30 -11.23 13.28
CA PRO A 213 19.95 -11.61 14.64
C PRO A 213 18.71 -10.87 15.18
N GLU A 214 18.51 -9.61 14.81
CA GLU A 214 17.32 -8.83 15.21
C GLU A 214 16.03 -9.40 14.59
N HIS A 215 16.06 -9.78 13.32
CA HIS A 215 14.93 -10.43 12.67
C HIS A 215 14.59 -11.77 13.34
N ILE A 216 15.60 -12.58 13.64
CA ILE A 216 15.44 -13.88 14.31
C ILE A 216 14.86 -13.69 15.72
N ALA A 217 15.33 -12.67 16.45
CA ALA A 217 14.82 -12.35 17.79
C ALA A 217 13.33 -11.97 17.79
N LEU A 218 12.79 -11.50 16.65
CA LEU A 218 11.36 -11.25 16.45
C LEU A 218 10.60 -12.50 15.97
N GLY A 219 11.26 -13.66 15.83
CA GLY A 219 10.65 -14.91 15.37
C GLY A 219 10.47 -14.95 13.85
N ARG A 220 11.23 -14.13 13.10
CA ARG A 220 11.21 -14.07 11.64
C ARG A 220 12.32 -14.93 11.05
N GLY A 221 11.98 -15.79 10.10
CA GLY A 221 12.92 -16.67 9.40
C GLY A 221 13.12 -16.27 7.94
N PRO A 222 14.03 -16.95 7.19
CA PRO A 222 14.27 -16.67 5.79
C PRO A 222 13.10 -17.07 4.90
N CYS A 223 12.98 -16.41 3.75
CA CYS A 223 11.98 -16.72 2.73
C CYS A 223 12.21 -18.13 2.17
N GLN A 224 11.17 -18.95 2.20
CA GLN A 224 11.18 -20.33 1.69
C GLN A 224 10.73 -20.42 0.23
N MET A 225 10.50 -19.31 -0.44
CA MET A 225 10.10 -19.22 -1.86
C MET A 225 8.88 -20.09 -2.23
N ARG A 226 7.89 -20.20 -1.31
CA ARG A 226 6.70 -21.06 -1.49
C ARG A 226 5.62 -20.47 -2.40
N ASN A 227 5.72 -19.19 -2.74
CA ASN A 227 4.77 -18.49 -3.62
C ASN A 227 3.31 -18.44 -3.11
N VAL A 228 3.11 -18.42 -1.81
CA VAL A 228 1.79 -18.35 -1.14
C VAL A 228 1.69 -17.18 -0.17
N CYS A 229 2.35 -16.07 -0.48
CA CYS A 229 2.52 -14.94 0.43
C CYS A 229 1.22 -14.26 0.81
N GLU A 230 0.21 -14.28 -0.06
CA GLU A 230 -1.10 -13.65 0.16
C GLU A 230 -1.90 -14.34 1.27
N ARG A 231 -1.60 -15.61 1.57
CA ARG A 231 -2.25 -16.39 2.63
C ARG A 231 -1.70 -16.11 4.04
N GLY A 232 -0.70 -15.24 4.14
CA GLY A 232 0.12 -15.02 5.32
C GLY A 232 1.49 -15.70 5.19
N CYS A 233 2.34 -15.62 6.22
CA CYS A 233 3.63 -16.30 6.21
C CYS A 233 3.98 -16.84 7.60
N GLY A 234 3.84 -18.13 7.81
CA GLY A 234 4.18 -18.80 9.06
C GLY A 234 5.66 -18.71 9.43
N TYR A 235 6.54 -18.43 8.47
CA TYR A 235 7.96 -18.14 8.73
C TYR A 235 8.21 -16.69 9.14
N GLY A 236 7.23 -15.77 8.98
CA GLY A 236 7.44 -14.33 9.21
C GLY A 236 8.48 -13.72 8.27
N ALA A 237 8.74 -14.36 7.13
CA ALA A 237 9.80 -13.96 6.21
C ALA A 237 9.53 -12.62 5.55
N TYR A 238 8.29 -12.32 5.15
CA TYR A 238 7.97 -10.99 4.69
C TYR A 238 7.58 -10.07 5.87
N PHE A 239 7.81 -8.77 5.68
CA PHE A 239 7.40 -7.76 6.65
C PHE A 239 5.87 -7.61 6.69
N SER A 240 5.32 -7.68 7.89
CA SER A 240 3.98 -7.20 8.23
C SER A 240 4.02 -6.58 9.63
N SER A 241 3.00 -5.81 9.99
CA SER A 241 2.91 -5.29 11.36
C SER A 241 2.88 -6.42 12.38
N LEU A 242 2.21 -7.55 12.06
CA LEU A 242 2.13 -8.72 12.93
C LEU A 242 3.45 -9.49 13.07
N SER A 243 4.29 -9.50 12.03
CA SER A 243 5.57 -10.23 12.08
C SER A 243 6.72 -9.41 12.66
N ALA A 244 6.61 -8.07 12.70
CA ALA A 244 7.75 -7.20 13.01
C ALA A 244 7.43 -6.09 14.01
N THR A 245 6.67 -5.05 13.61
CA THR A 245 6.53 -3.84 14.41
C THR A 245 5.72 -4.04 15.69
N LEU A 246 4.59 -4.76 15.64
CA LEU A 246 3.78 -5.02 16.83
C LEU A 246 4.50 -5.92 17.84
N PRO A 247 5.15 -7.04 17.45
CA PRO A 247 5.99 -7.80 18.37
C PRO A 247 7.13 -6.98 19.00
N ALA A 248 7.78 -6.11 18.25
CA ALA A 248 8.82 -5.24 18.78
C ALA A 248 8.26 -4.25 19.81
N ALA A 249 7.09 -3.64 19.54
CA ALA A 249 6.42 -2.76 20.48
C ALA A 249 5.96 -3.52 21.75
N GLN A 250 5.39 -4.71 21.61
CA GLN A 250 4.96 -5.55 22.74
C GLN A 250 6.11 -5.93 23.68
N LYS A 251 7.29 -6.22 23.14
CA LYS A 251 8.48 -6.55 23.95
C LYS A 251 8.91 -5.43 24.90
N THR A 252 8.54 -4.18 24.63
CA THR A 252 8.83 -3.05 25.53
C THR A 252 7.96 -3.01 26.78
N GLY A 253 6.82 -3.73 26.78
CA GLY A 253 5.80 -3.65 27.84
C GLY A 253 4.92 -2.40 27.80
N ASN A 254 5.12 -1.49 26.83
CA ASN A 254 4.43 -0.21 26.75
C ASN A 254 3.21 -0.22 25.81
N LEU A 255 2.93 -1.32 25.10
CA LEU A 255 1.83 -1.41 24.13
C LEU A 255 0.59 -2.07 24.73
N THR A 256 -0.54 -1.37 24.61
CA THR A 256 -1.89 -1.95 24.80
C THR A 256 -2.59 -1.98 23.46
N ILE A 257 -3.19 -3.12 23.08
CA ILE A 257 -3.94 -3.28 21.83
C ILE A 257 -5.41 -3.54 22.15
N VAL A 258 -6.30 -2.79 21.50
CA VAL A 258 -7.75 -3.01 21.55
C VAL A 258 -8.23 -3.25 20.12
N THR A 259 -8.85 -4.41 19.89
CA THR A 259 -9.44 -4.82 18.60
C THR A 259 -10.96 -4.78 18.67
N ASP A 260 -11.65 -4.97 17.53
CA ASP A 260 -13.09 -4.81 17.40
C ASP A 260 -13.57 -3.41 17.87
N ALA A 261 -12.73 -2.38 17.71
CA ALA A 261 -12.88 -1.05 18.28
C ALA A 261 -12.88 0.02 17.18
N ILE A 262 -14.06 0.49 16.81
CA ILE A 262 -14.28 1.42 15.72
C ILE A 262 -14.16 2.84 16.25
N VAL A 263 -13.16 3.59 15.78
CA VAL A 263 -13.07 5.03 16.10
C VAL A 263 -14.13 5.77 15.29
N GLU A 264 -15.09 6.34 16.02
CA GLU A 264 -16.17 7.15 15.47
C GLU A 264 -15.69 8.57 15.14
N ARG A 265 -15.04 9.21 16.10
CA ARG A 265 -14.56 10.59 16.00
C ARG A 265 -13.50 10.94 17.06
N LEU A 266 -12.86 12.07 16.86
CA LEU A 266 -11.96 12.72 17.80
C LEU A 266 -12.67 13.91 18.47
N ASP A 267 -12.60 14.01 19.80
CA ASP A 267 -13.13 15.15 20.54
C ASP A 267 -12.06 16.26 20.63
N TYR A 268 -12.42 17.50 20.30
CA TYR A 268 -11.52 18.65 20.34
C TYR A 268 -11.81 19.52 21.58
N ASP A 269 -10.74 19.82 22.34
CA ASP A 269 -10.76 20.79 23.44
C ASP A 269 -10.27 22.14 22.93
N HIS A 270 -11.19 23.08 22.77
CA HIS A 270 -10.84 24.40 22.25
C HIS A 270 -9.92 25.19 23.18
N ALA A 271 -10.15 25.11 24.50
CA ALA A 271 -9.35 25.87 25.48
C ALA A 271 -7.87 25.44 25.45
N LYS A 272 -7.64 24.14 25.21
CA LYS A 272 -6.30 23.56 25.11
C LYS A 272 -5.80 23.45 23.66
N ARG A 273 -6.65 23.76 22.67
CA ARG A 273 -6.36 23.68 21.23
C ARG A 273 -5.81 22.31 20.79
N ARG A 274 -6.39 21.21 21.32
CA ARG A 274 -5.88 19.84 21.11
C ARG A 274 -7.01 18.81 21.09
N VAL A 275 -6.71 17.63 20.54
CA VAL A 275 -7.57 16.46 20.73
C VAL A 275 -7.55 16.08 22.20
N SER A 276 -8.74 15.99 22.81
CA SER A 276 -8.93 15.62 24.22
C SER A 276 -9.34 14.18 24.41
N GLY A 277 -9.94 13.55 23.38
CA GLY A 277 -10.42 12.18 23.47
C GLY A 277 -10.65 11.54 22.11
N VAL A 278 -10.69 10.21 22.12
CA VAL A 278 -11.03 9.36 21.00
C VAL A 278 -12.29 8.58 21.34
N ARG A 279 -13.37 8.79 20.59
CA ARG A 279 -14.64 8.07 20.75
C ARG A 279 -14.62 6.78 19.97
N VAL A 280 -14.98 5.69 20.64
CA VAL A 280 -14.90 4.34 20.11
C VAL A 280 -16.22 3.62 20.29
N ILE A 281 -16.64 2.90 19.26
CA ILE A 281 -17.79 1.99 19.27
C ILE A 281 -17.23 0.55 19.23
N ASP A 282 -17.65 -0.28 20.17
CA ASP A 282 -17.37 -1.72 20.11
C ASP A 282 -18.12 -2.33 18.92
N ALA A 283 -17.40 -3.00 18.04
CA ALA A 283 -17.93 -3.51 16.78
C ALA A 283 -19.03 -4.59 16.97
N ARG A 284 -19.02 -5.31 18.10
CA ARG A 284 -19.93 -6.43 18.39
C ARG A 284 -21.11 -5.98 19.22
N THR A 285 -20.86 -5.26 20.32
CA THR A 285 -21.89 -4.84 21.28
C THR A 285 -22.53 -3.50 20.93
N ARG A 286 -21.90 -2.70 20.08
CA ARG A 286 -22.25 -1.31 19.75
C ARG A 286 -22.19 -0.34 20.94
N SER A 287 -21.58 -0.75 22.06
CA SER A 287 -21.38 0.12 23.20
C SER A 287 -20.30 1.17 22.91
N GLY A 288 -20.54 2.40 23.36
CA GLY A 288 -19.58 3.50 23.24
C GLY A 288 -18.59 3.52 24.39
N SER A 289 -17.33 3.86 24.09
CA SER A 289 -16.28 4.12 25.06
C SER A 289 -15.43 5.32 24.62
N SER A 290 -14.57 5.82 25.51
CA SER A 290 -13.68 6.94 25.20
C SER A 290 -12.31 6.71 25.83
N TYR A 291 -11.27 7.08 25.08
CA TYR A 291 -9.88 7.04 25.51
C TYR A 291 -9.25 8.42 25.43
N GLN A 292 -8.28 8.68 26.31
CA GLN A 292 -7.55 9.96 26.34
C GLN A 292 -6.05 9.71 26.29
N ALA A 293 -5.34 10.60 25.58
CA ALA A 293 -3.89 10.61 25.53
C ALA A 293 -3.34 12.02 25.31
N ARG A 294 -2.04 12.17 25.50
CA ARG A 294 -1.34 13.44 25.26
C ARG A 294 -1.18 13.69 23.75
N VAL A 295 -0.92 12.65 22.97
CA VAL A 295 -0.78 12.72 21.51
C VAL A 295 -1.63 11.65 20.83
N VAL A 296 -2.15 11.95 19.64
CA VAL A 296 -2.97 11.06 18.81
C VAL A 296 -2.37 10.94 17.42
N PHE A 297 -2.16 9.70 17.00
CA PHE A 297 -1.76 9.34 15.63
C PHE A 297 -2.91 8.71 14.88
N LEU A 298 -3.26 9.29 13.74
CA LEU A 298 -4.27 8.76 12.82
C LEU A 298 -3.58 8.00 11.69
N CYS A 299 -3.78 6.68 11.66
CA CYS A 299 -3.11 5.72 10.78
C CYS A 299 -4.10 4.69 10.23
N ALA A 300 -5.37 5.08 10.05
CA ALA A 300 -6.48 4.19 9.71
C ALA A 300 -6.62 3.90 8.21
N SER A 301 -5.64 4.25 7.40
CA SER A 301 -5.59 4.35 5.94
C SER A 301 -6.31 5.59 5.40
N THR A 302 -5.93 6.00 4.19
CA THR A 302 -6.30 7.28 3.57
C THR A 302 -7.79 7.64 3.71
N ILE A 303 -8.67 6.79 3.21
CA ILE A 303 -10.12 7.08 3.19
C ILE A 303 -10.73 6.98 4.59
N ALA A 304 -10.31 6.00 5.40
CA ALA A 304 -10.83 5.83 6.76
C ALA A 304 -10.35 6.95 7.70
N SER A 305 -9.10 7.40 7.58
CA SER A 305 -8.60 8.57 8.32
C SER A 305 -9.35 9.83 7.94
N THR A 306 -9.63 10.02 6.65
CA THR A 306 -10.47 11.12 6.16
C THR A 306 -11.88 11.06 6.73
N GLN A 307 -12.52 9.87 6.77
CA GLN A 307 -13.84 9.69 7.37
C GLN A 307 -13.85 10.13 8.84
N ILE A 308 -12.85 9.72 9.63
CA ILE A 308 -12.73 10.10 11.04
C ILE A 308 -12.57 11.61 11.19
N LEU A 309 -11.71 12.26 10.39
CA LEU A 309 -11.53 13.71 10.44
C LEU A 309 -12.83 14.47 10.11
N LEU A 310 -13.51 14.09 9.02
CA LEU A 310 -14.75 14.72 8.58
C LEU A 310 -15.92 14.47 9.56
N ALA A 311 -15.93 13.32 10.26
CA ALA A 311 -16.92 13.00 11.31
C ALA A 311 -16.64 13.75 12.63
N SER A 312 -15.41 14.22 12.85
CA SER A 312 -14.96 14.92 14.06
C SER A 312 -15.33 16.41 14.01
N ARG A 313 -16.62 16.69 13.90
CA ARG A 313 -17.15 18.05 13.83
C ARG A 313 -17.28 18.70 15.21
N SER A 314 -17.08 20.00 15.27
CA SER A 314 -17.32 20.84 16.45
C SER A 314 -17.70 22.25 16.03
N GLU A 315 -18.05 23.12 16.97
CA GLU A 315 -18.27 24.54 16.71
C GLU A 315 -17.05 25.21 16.02
N TYR A 316 -15.84 24.79 16.38
CA TYR A 316 -14.59 25.33 15.86
C TYR A 316 -14.13 24.67 14.54
N PHE A 317 -14.65 23.49 14.24
CA PHE A 317 -14.37 22.72 13.03
C PHE A 317 -15.68 22.18 12.45
N PRO A 318 -16.55 23.03 11.90
CA PRO A 318 -17.90 22.63 11.45
C PRO A 318 -17.85 21.68 10.25
N THR A 319 -16.77 21.69 9.47
CA THR A 319 -16.57 20.85 8.28
C THR A 319 -15.68 19.61 8.54
N GLY A 320 -15.26 19.40 9.80
CA GLY A 320 -14.36 18.32 10.21
C GLY A 320 -13.09 18.84 10.88
N LEU A 321 -12.49 18.01 11.74
CA LEU A 321 -11.30 18.38 12.51
C LEU A 321 -10.09 18.63 11.57
N ALA A 322 -9.29 19.64 11.91
CA ALA A 322 -8.15 20.12 11.12
C ALA A 322 -8.51 20.54 9.67
N ASN A 323 -9.73 20.96 9.42
CA ASN A 323 -10.26 21.30 8.10
C ASN A 323 -10.65 22.77 7.91
N ARG A 324 -9.92 23.71 8.50
CA ARG A 324 -10.15 25.15 8.27
C ARG A 324 -9.86 25.58 6.85
N SER A 325 -8.92 24.90 6.21
CA SER A 325 -8.54 25.13 4.80
C SER A 325 -9.49 24.53 3.78
N ASP A 326 -10.49 23.73 4.18
CA ASP A 326 -11.34 22.91 3.29
C ASP A 326 -10.53 21.92 2.40
N VAL A 327 -9.35 21.50 2.88
CA VAL A 327 -8.45 20.56 2.17
C VAL A 327 -8.69 19.12 2.55
N VAL A 328 -9.19 18.83 3.77
CA VAL A 328 -9.47 17.46 4.19
C VAL A 328 -10.49 16.81 3.25
N GLY A 329 -10.12 15.67 2.72
CA GLY A 329 -10.90 14.90 1.75
C GLY A 329 -10.59 15.22 0.30
N ARG A 330 -9.92 16.33 -0.03
CA ARG A 330 -9.55 16.70 -1.41
C ARG A 330 -8.21 16.10 -1.82
N TYR A 331 -7.94 16.12 -3.13
CA TYR A 331 -6.68 15.65 -3.71
C TYR A 331 -6.45 14.15 -3.51
N LEU A 332 -7.53 13.36 -3.51
CA LEU A 332 -7.43 11.91 -3.51
C LEU A 332 -6.70 11.45 -4.78
N MET A 333 -5.70 10.63 -4.60
CA MET A 333 -4.91 10.00 -5.65
C MET A 333 -4.87 8.49 -5.44
N ASP A 334 -4.63 7.77 -6.53
CA ASP A 334 -4.17 6.38 -6.56
C ASP A 334 -3.04 6.30 -7.60
N HIS A 335 -2.51 5.13 -7.92
CA HIS A 335 -1.71 4.95 -9.12
C HIS A 335 -2.57 4.60 -10.33
N VAL A 336 -2.08 4.98 -11.50
CA VAL A 336 -2.63 4.51 -12.79
C VAL A 336 -2.16 3.07 -13.00
N VAL A 337 -3.09 2.13 -12.93
CA VAL A 337 -2.84 0.70 -13.18
C VAL A 337 -3.80 0.16 -14.25
N GLY A 338 -3.69 -1.12 -14.59
CA GLY A 338 -4.33 -1.67 -15.78
C GLY A 338 -3.57 -1.34 -17.05
N ILE A 339 -2.33 -0.90 -16.92
CA ILE A 339 -1.43 -0.51 -17.99
C ILE A 339 -0.23 -1.47 -18.08
N GLY A 340 0.38 -1.58 -19.26
CA GLY A 340 1.47 -2.50 -19.53
C GLY A 340 1.15 -3.49 -20.64
N ALA A 341 1.79 -4.65 -20.67
CA ALA A 341 1.53 -5.72 -21.63
C ALA A 341 1.91 -7.09 -21.07
N ALA A 342 1.37 -8.14 -21.68
CA ALA A 342 1.76 -9.52 -21.45
C ALA A 342 2.10 -10.21 -22.77
N GLY A 343 2.93 -11.24 -22.73
CA GLY A 343 3.28 -12.04 -23.90
C GLY A 343 3.82 -13.41 -23.51
N THR A 344 3.88 -14.32 -24.47
CA THR A 344 4.45 -15.67 -24.32
C THR A 344 5.81 -15.74 -25.02
N HIS A 345 6.70 -16.60 -24.51
CA HIS A 345 8.02 -16.79 -25.12
C HIS A 345 8.26 -18.25 -25.50
N PRO A 346 8.72 -18.53 -26.73
CA PRO A 346 8.88 -19.92 -27.24
C PRO A 346 10.12 -20.64 -26.71
N GLY A 347 11.13 -19.90 -26.23
CA GLY A 347 12.39 -20.45 -25.76
C GLY A 347 12.40 -20.94 -24.33
N PHE A 348 13.57 -21.41 -23.86
CA PHE A 348 13.83 -21.86 -22.48
C PHE A 348 12.91 -22.97 -21.98
N LEU A 349 12.40 -23.85 -22.85
CA LEU A 349 11.47 -24.94 -22.48
C LEU A 349 12.14 -26.04 -21.65
N ASP A 350 13.46 -26.05 -21.58
CA ASP A 350 14.29 -26.91 -20.71
C ASP A 350 14.47 -26.35 -19.28
N ARG A 351 13.94 -25.16 -19.00
CA ARG A 351 14.06 -24.45 -17.72
C ARG A 351 12.73 -24.37 -17.00
N TYR A 352 12.77 -24.47 -15.67
CA TYR A 352 11.62 -24.31 -14.79
C TYR A 352 12.03 -23.69 -13.46
N TYR A 353 11.23 -22.71 -12.98
CA TYR A 353 11.41 -22.07 -11.69
C TYR A 353 10.07 -21.99 -10.98
N TYR A 354 10.05 -22.28 -9.68
CA TYR A 354 8.86 -22.25 -8.85
C TYR A 354 9.13 -21.54 -7.53
N GLY A 355 8.08 -20.97 -6.96
CA GLY A 355 8.13 -20.39 -5.61
C GLY A 355 8.85 -19.05 -5.51
N ARG A 356 9.20 -18.45 -6.64
CA ARG A 356 9.89 -17.16 -6.67
C ARG A 356 8.91 -16.00 -6.66
N ARG A 357 8.54 -15.53 -5.47
CA ARG A 357 7.60 -14.42 -5.30
C ARG A 357 7.94 -13.58 -4.07
N PRO A 358 7.57 -12.31 -4.06
CA PRO A 358 6.96 -11.47 -5.10
C PRO A 358 8.01 -10.69 -5.92
N THR A 359 9.26 -11.09 -5.88
CA THR A 359 10.36 -10.25 -6.30
C THR A 359 10.38 -9.90 -7.77
N GLY A 360 10.12 -10.80 -8.71
CA GLY A 360 10.18 -10.46 -10.11
C GLY A 360 11.33 -9.50 -10.48
N PHE A 361 11.08 -8.63 -11.43
CA PHE A 361 11.96 -7.53 -11.79
C PHE A 361 11.22 -6.19 -11.71
N TYR A 362 11.98 -5.10 -11.71
CA TYR A 362 11.49 -3.74 -11.75
C TYR A 362 12.17 -2.95 -12.85
N LEU A 363 11.42 -2.18 -13.59
CA LEU A 363 11.89 -1.21 -14.55
C LEU A 363 11.46 0.17 -14.07
N PRO A 364 12.39 0.96 -13.48
CA PRO A 364 12.10 2.28 -12.96
C PRO A 364 11.64 3.24 -14.04
N ARG A 365 11.03 4.33 -13.61
CA ARG A 365 10.69 5.47 -14.46
C ARG A 365 11.87 5.86 -15.35
N TYR A 366 11.64 6.00 -16.65
CA TYR A 366 12.61 6.40 -17.66
C TYR A 366 12.09 7.52 -18.57
N VAL A 367 10.82 7.89 -18.46
CA VAL A 367 10.20 9.00 -19.18
C VAL A 367 10.12 10.23 -18.27
N ASN A 368 10.26 11.42 -18.85
CA ASN A 368 10.21 12.68 -18.12
C ASN A 368 11.14 12.71 -16.89
N VAL A 369 12.37 12.19 -17.04
CA VAL A 369 13.40 12.21 -15.99
C VAL A 369 14.33 13.40 -16.19
N THR A 370 15.03 13.47 -17.32
CA THR A 370 15.98 14.55 -17.67
C THR A 370 15.39 15.50 -18.68
N GLU A 371 14.54 15.01 -19.57
CA GLU A 371 13.90 15.77 -20.64
C GLU A 371 12.40 15.51 -20.65
N ASN A 372 11.62 16.44 -21.19
CA ASN A 372 10.19 16.25 -21.38
C ASN A 372 9.96 15.38 -22.63
N ASP A 373 9.47 14.18 -22.42
CA ASP A 373 9.44 13.06 -23.36
C ASP A 373 8.09 12.96 -24.10
N GLY A 374 7.15 13.87 -23.89
CA GLY A 374 5.86 13.74 -24.56
C GLY A 374 4.77 14.69 -24.09
N ASP A 375 3.53 14.32 -24.42
CA ASP A 375 2.32 15.10 -24.21
C ASP A 375 1.73 14.99 -22.82
N PHE A 376 2.48 14.43 -21.85
CA PHE A 376 2.08 14.26 -20.46
C PHE A 376 3.23 14.58 -19.52
N VAL A 377 2.91 14.93 -18.28
CA VAL A 377 3.88 15.13 -17.20
C VAL A 377 3.95 13.91 -16.29
N ARG A 378 4.98 13.83 -15.46
CA ARG A 378 5.29 12.72 -14.56
C ARG A 378 5.76 11.48 -15.31
N GLY A 379 5.39 10.29 -14.88
CA GLY A 379 5.85 9.08 -15.53
C GLY A 379 5.25 7.81 -14.99
N PHE A 380 5.86 6.69 -15.36
CA PHE A 380 5.48 5.35 -14.94
C PHE A 380 6.72 4.47 -14.80
N GLY A 381 6.61 3.43 -14.00
CA GLY A 381 7.53 2.30 -13.93
C GLY A 381 6.80 0.99 -14.15
N PHE A 382 7.53 -0.11 -14.37
CA PHE A 382 6.94 -1.44 -14.52
C PHE A 382 7.46 -2.39 -13.45
N GLN A 383 6.54 -3.10 -12.83
CA GLN A 383 6.82 -4.34 -12.11
C GLN A 383 6.60 -5.50 -13.07
N GLY A 384 7.57 -6.39 -13.16
CA GLY A 384 7.49 -7.51 -14.08
C GLY A 384 7.78 -8.84 -13.39
N TYR A 385 7.21 -9.87 -13.94
CA TYR A 385 7.54 -11.24 -13.56
C TYR A 385 7.34 -12.17 -14.73
N SER A 386 8.06 -13.27 -14.71
CA SER A 386 7.88 -14.34 -15.67
C SER A 386 7.84 -15.71 -15.00
N GLY A 387 7.14 -16.62 -15.63
CA GLY A 387 7.00 -18.00 -15.17
C GLY A 387 6.54 -18.89 -16.30
N ARG A 388 6.64 -20.20 -16.08
CA ARG A 388 5.99 -21.16 -16.97
C ARG A 388 4.61 -21.48 -16.44
N SER A 389 3.61 -21.49 -17.32
CA SER A 389 2.25 -21.90 -16.95
C SER A 389 2.23 -23.33 -16.45
N GLY A 390 1.54 -23.56 -15.33
CA GLY A 390 1.43 -24.84 -14.66
C GLY A 390 0.30 -25.71 -15.23
N TRP A 391 -0.07 -26.73 -14.50
CA TRP A 391 -1.20 -27.62 -14.83
C TRP A 391 -2.57 -26.90 -14.75
N ASP A 392 -2.65 -25.84 -13.99
CA ASP A 392 -3.83 -24.97 -13.79
C ASP A 392 -4.31 -24.33 -15.10
N ARG A 393 -3.43 -24.16 -16.10
CA ARG A 393 -3.82 -23.72 -17.44
C ARG A 393 -4.88 -24.61 -18.09
N GLY A 394 -5.07 -25.81 -17.59
CA GLY A 394 -6.13 -26.70 -18.04
C GLY A 394 -7.56 -26.21 -17.77
N ALA A 395 -7.73 -25.13 -16.98
CA ALA A 395 -9.01 -24.45 -16.86
C ALA A 395 -9.36 -23.65 -18.13
N ASP A 396 -8.33 -23.14 -18.84
CA ASP A 396 -8.47 -22.26 -20.00
C ASP A 396 -8.21 -22.98 -21.34
N GLU A 397 -7.49 -24.14 -21.30
CA GLU A 397 -7.18 -24.94 -22.49
C GLU A 397 -8.31 -25.91 -22.85
N VAL A 398 -8.62 -26.00 -24.15
CA VAL A 398 -9.58 -26.97 -24.66
C VAL A 398 -9.00 -28.38 -24.68
N GLY A 399 -9.72 -29.35 -24.12
CA GLY A 399 -9.36 -30.74 -24.15
C GLY A 399 -10.03 -31.58 -23.08
N VAL A 400 -10.07 -32.88 -23.30
CA VAL A 400 -10.62 -33.88 -22.37
C VAL A 400 -9.80 -35.17 -22.42
N GLY A 401 -9.92 -35.99 -21.38
CA GLY A 401 -9.38 -37.35 -21.36
C GLY A 401 -7.89 -37.45 -21.07
N ALA A 402 -7.31 -38.60 -21.42
CA ALA A 402 -5.95 -38.98 -21.04
C ALA A 402 -4.87 -38.13 -21.71
N GLU A 403 -5.02 -37.81 -22.98
CA GLU A 403 -4.07 -36.98 -23.73
C GLU A 403 -4.01 -35.54 -23.19
N PHE A 404 -5.16 -34.96 -22.85
CA PHE A 404 -5.24 -33.67 -22.22
C PHE A 404 -4.53 -33.67 -20.88
N LYS A 405 -4.79 -34.63 -20.01
CA LYS A 405 -4.11 -34.78 -18.72
C LYS A 405 -2.60 -34.98 -18.90
N GLN A 406 -2.18 -35.73 -19.92
CA GLN A 406 -0.76 -35.93 -20.21
C GLN A 406 -0.08 -34.61 -20.65
N ARG A 407 -0.73 -33.79 -21.48
CA ARG A 407 -0.24 -32.48 -21.86
C ARG A 407 -0.02 -31.59 -20.63
N LEU A 408 -0.93 -31.61 -19.68
CA LEU A 408 -0.84 -30.77 -18.47
C LEU A 408 0.26 -31.22 -17.48
N ARG A 409 0.82 -32.40 -17.62
CA ARG A 409 1.96 -32.87 -16.79
C ARG A 409 3.26 -32.13 -17.08
N THR A 410 3.42 -31.58 -18.28
CA THR A 410 4.57 -30.77 -18.64
C THR A 410 4.24 -29.29 -18.45
N PRO A 411 5.18 -28.47 -17.96
CA PRO A 411 4.97 -27.03 -17.91
C PRO A 411 4.68 -26.46 -19.29
N GLY A 412 3.79 -25.49 -19.36
CA GLY A 412 3.48 -24.77 -20.58
C GLY A 412 4.61 -23.86 -21.07
N ARG A 413 4.28 -22.90 -21.94
CA ARG A 413 5.20 -21.87 -22.39
C ARG A 413 5.57 -20.91 -21.25
N TRP A 414 6.59 -20.13 -21.45
CA TRP A 414 6.93 -18.99 -20.60
C TRP A 414 5.96 -17.85 -20.89
N ASP A 415 5.45 -17.24 -19.82
CA ASP A 415 4.68 -16.01 -19.85
C ASP A 415 5.46 -14.92 -19.13
N MET A 416 5.38 -13.69 -19.63
CA MET A 416 5.88 -12.50 -18.94
C MET A 416 4.82 -11.42 -18.93
N ARG A 417 4.71 -10.73 -17.81
CA ARG A 417 3.85 -9.57 -17.65
C ARG A 417 4.68 -8.36 -17.20
N LEU A 418 4.41 -7.23 -17.85
CA LEU A 418 4.84 -5.90 -17.43
C LEU A 418 3.61 -5.18 -16.90
N VAL A 419 3.56 -4.95 -15.60
CA VAL A 419 2.47 -4.24 -14.91
C VAL A 419 2.95 -2.83 -14.62
N GLY A 420 2.37 -1.84 -15.29
CA GLY A 420 2.75 -0.45 -15.13
C GLY A 420 2.07 0.19 -13.91
N PHE A 421 2.82 1.07 -13.27
CA PHE A 421 2.37 1.98 -12.22
C PHE A 421 2.67 3.40 -12.65
N GLY A 422 1.63 4.15 -13.01
CA GLY A 422 1.73 5.53 -13.42
C GLY A 422 1.36 6.49 -12.30
N GLU A 423 1.95 7.65 -12.29
CA GLU A 423 1.64 8.70 -11.33
C GLU A 423 0.32 9.38 -11.67
N MET A 424 -0.57 9.54 -10.69
CA MET A 424 -1.81 10.29 -10.79
C MET A 424 -1.62 11.70 -10.22
N LEU A 425 -2.06 12.72 -10.96
CA LEU A 425 -1.94 14.11 -10.53
C LEU A 425 -2.90 14.44 -9.38
N PRO A 426 -2.48 15.28 -8.40
CA PRO A 426 -3.33 15.73 -7.30
C PRO A 426 -4.36 16.76 -7.78
N ARG A 427 -5.62 16.36 -7.92
CA ARG A 427 -6.72 17.23 -8.36
C ARG A 427 -7.69 17.48 -7.22
N ALA A 428 -8.14 18.72 -7.07
CA ALA A 428 -9.02 19.13 -5.96
C ALA A 428 -10.44 18.54 -6.06
N ASP A 429 -10.89 18.18 -7.25
CA ASP A 429 -12.18 17.55 -7.53
C ASP A 429 -12.19 16.03 -7.25
N ASN A 430 -11.02 15.40 -7.15
CA ASN A 430 -10.90 14.05 -6.63
C ASN A 430 -10.98 14.10 -5.09
N ARG A 431 -12.09 13.62 -4.53
CA ARG A 431 -12.39 13.88 -3.13
C ARG A 431 -13.18 12.78 -2.42
N VAL A 432 -13.03 12.76 -1.11
CA VAL A 432 -13.84 12.01 -0.15
C VAL A 432 -14.70 12.98 0.63
N THR A 433 -15.99 12.70 0.74
CA THR A 433 -16.93 13.43 1.60
C THR A 433 -17.77 12.46 2.42
N LEU A 434 -18.53 12.96 3.39
CA LEU A 434 -19.50 12.16 4.10
C LEU A 434 -20.88 12.27 3.45
N HIS A 435 -21.60 11.14 3.41
CA HIS A 435 -22.97 11.11 2.94
C HIS A 435 -23.90 11.76 3.97
N GLU A 436 -24.83 12.61 3.52
CA GLU A 436 -25.66 13.43 4.40
C GLU A 436 -26.70 12.63 5.21
N SER A 437 -27.23 11.54 4.63
CA SER A 437 -28.37 10.80 5.19
C SER A 437 -28.16 9.29 5.34
N ARG A 438 -27.07 8.73 4.82
CA ARG A 438 -26.76 7.29 4.92
C ARG A 438 -25.62 7.05 5.89
N ALA A 439 -25.81 6.06 6.74
CA ALA A 439 -24.81 5.62 7.72
C ALA A 439 -24.63 4.10 7.63
N ASP A 440 -23.50 3.63 8.15
CA ASP A 440 -23.24 2.21 8.33
C ASP A 440 -24.04 1.62 9.50
N LYS A 441 -23.88 0.31 9.74
CA LYS A 441 -24.59 -0.40 10.80
C LYS A 441 -24.22 0.05 12.24
N TRP A 442 -23.21 0.88 12.40
CA TRP A 442 -22.81 1.49 13.68
C TRP A 442 -23.22 2.95 13.79
N GLY A 443 -23.92 3.49 12.80
CA GLY A 443 -24.39 4.89 12.79
C GLY A 443 -23.35 5.89 12.28
N ILE A 444 -22.22 5.43 11.74
CA ILE A 444 -21.18 6.30 11.18
C ILE A 444 -21.56 6.67 9.74
N PRO A 445 -21.55 7.96 9.36
CA PRO A 445 -21.87 8.38 8.00
C PRO A 445 -21.02 7.67 6.95
N LEU A 446 -21.65 7.18 5.88
CA LEU A 446 -20.93 6.57 4.75
C LEU A 446 -20.02 7.60 4.08
N VAL A 447 -18.93 7.13 3.50
CA VAL A 447 -18.11 7.96 2.63
C VAL A 447 -18.68 7.98 1.21
N ASN A 448 -18.66 9.16 0.57
CA ASN A 448 -18.76 9.33 -0.86
C ASN A 448 -17.34 9.50 -1.40
N ILE A 449 -16.97 8.69 -2.39
CA ILE A 449 -15.67 8.75 -3.05
C ILE A 449 -15.89 9.16 -4.49
N ASP A 450 -15.42 10.34 -4.85
CA ASP A 450 -15.49 10.88 -6.20
C ASP A 450 -14.06 11.08 -6.71
N CYS A 451 -13.61 10.18 -7.60
CA CYS A 451 -12.24 10.16 -8.08
C CYS A 451 -12.19 9.65 -9.52
N THR A 452 -11.42 10.31 -10.36
CA THR A 452 -11.28 9.94 -11.76
C THR A 452 -9.89 10.29 -12.29
N HIS A 453 -9.44 9.57 -13.29
CA HIS A 453 -8.24 9.90 -14.05
C HIS A 453 -8.52 11.07 -15.00
N GLY A 454 -7.51 11.93 -15.21
CA GLY A 454 -7.53 13.03 -16.17
C GLY A 454 -6.95 12.65 -17.52
N GLU A 455 -6.81 13.65 -18.38
CA GLU A 455 -6.21 13.47 -19.70
C GLU A 455 -4.71 13.11 -19.62
N ASN A 456 -4.01 13.67 -18.63
CA ASN A 456 -2.60 13.34 -18.38
C ASN A 456 -2.41 11.84 -18.16
N GLU A 457 -3.23 11.24 -17.31
CA GLU A 457 -3.17 9.82 -16.98
C GLU A 457 -3.52 8.92 -18.18
N ARG A 458 -4.44 9.35 -19.05
CA ARG A 458 -4.79 8.61 -20.28
C ARG A 458 -3.63 8.56 -21.26
N ARG A 459 -2.98 9.70 -21.54
CA ARG A 459 -1.81 9.78 -22.43
C ARG A 459 -0.62 8.98 -21.87
N LEU A 460 -0.39 9.09 -20.56
CA LEU A 460 0.60 8.29 -19.86
C LEU A 460 0.34 6.79 -20.05
N ALA A 461 -0.91 6.35 -19.92
CA ALA A 461 -1.32 4.95 -20.08
C ALA A 461 -1.10 4.44 -21.50
N GLU A 462 -1.46 5.22 -22.51
CA GLU A 462 -1.23 4.88 -23.92
C GLU A 462 0.26 4.69 -24.21
N ARG A 463 1.09 5.59 -23.67
CA ARG A 463 2.56 5.48 -23.79
C ARG A 463 3.08 4.23 -23.09
N ALA A 464 2.65 3.95 -21.86
CA ALA A 464 3.07 2.77 -21.10
C ALA A 464 2.70 1.46 -21.81
N ASN A 465 1.48 1.35 -22.33
CA ASN A 465 1.02 0.17 -23.07
C ASN A 465 1.86 -0.08 -24.32
N ARG A 466 2.10 0.97 -25.09
CA ARG A 466 2.92 0.91 -26.31
C ARG A 466 4.36 0.49 -26.00
N ASP A 467 4.99 1.14 -25.04
CA ASP A 467 6.38 0.88 -24.68
C ASP A 467 6.56 -0.56 -24.12
N ALA A 468 5.62 -1.04 -23.32
CA ALA A 468 5.63 -2.41 -22.82
C ALA A 468 5.53 -3.44 -23.94
N ALA A 469 4.60 -3.25 -24.87
CA ALA A 469 4.44 -4.13 -26.03
C ALA A 469 5.69 -4.15 -26.93
N GLN A 470 6.29 -2.98 -27.16
CA GLN A 470 7.52 -2.86 -27.94
C GLN A 470 8.71 -3.57 -27.29
N MET A 471 8.89 -3.43 -25.97
CA MET A 471 9.95 -4.12 -25.23
C MET A 471 9.80 -5.64 -25.29
N LEU A 472 8.57 -6.15 -25.14
CA LEU A 472 8.29 -7.58 -25.27
C LEU A 472 8.58 -8.08 -26.70
N ALA A 473 8.11 -7.35 -27.72
CA ALA A 473 8.34 -7.72 -29.13
C ALA A 473 9.84 -7.75 -29.46
N ALA A 474 10.60 -6.75 -29.05
CA ALA A 474 12.05 -6.68 -29.25
C ALA A 474 12.78 -7.84 -28.56
N ALA A 475 12.27 -8.31 -27.41
CA ALA A 475 12.82 -9.44 -26.66
C ALA A 475 12.33 -10.82 -27.17
N GLY A 476 11.66 -10.89 -28.31
CA GLY A 476 11.25 -12.14 -28.96
C GLY A 476 10.00 -12.81 -28.39
N PHE A 477 9.15 -12.04 -27.73
CA PHE A 477 7.86 -12.55 -27.25
C PHE A 477 6.84 -12.60 -28.40
N GLU A 478 5.94 -13.55 -28.30
CA GLU A 478 4.79 -13.80 -29.17
C GLU A 478 3.49 -13.53 -28.42
N ASN A 479 2.37 -13.48 -29.15
CA ASN A 479 1.03 -13.30 -28.57
C ASN A 479 0.96 -12.12 -27.59
N ILE A 480 1.58 -11.02 -27.98
CA ILE A 480 1.66 -9.83 -27.14
C ILE A 480 0.30 -9.15 -27.07
N VAL A 481 -0.19 -8.97 -25.85
CA VAL A 481 -1.46 -8.30 -25.56
C VAL A 481 -1.17 -7.09 -24.68
N PRO A 482 -1.23 -5.85 -25.22
CA PRO A 482 -1.24 -4.66 -24.40
C PRO A 482 -2.49 -4.62 -23.51
N ASN A 483 -2.38 -4.05 -22.33
CA ASN A 483 -3.56 -3.82 -21.49
C ASN A 483 -4.46 -2.77 -22.16
N GLY A 484 -5.77 -3.06 -22.23
CA GLY A 484 -6.68 -2.27 -23.03
C GLY A 484 -7.18 -0.98 -22.37
N ASN A 485 -7.44 -1.01 -21.07
CA ASN A 485 -8.08 0.08 -20.36
C ASN A 485 -7.42 0.35 -19.01
N ILE A 486 -7.34 1.62 -18.65
CA ILE A 486 -6.97 2.04 -17.30
C ILE A 486 -8.01 1.47 -16.32
N SER A 487 -7.55 0.84 -15.25
CA SER A 487 -8.44 0.37 -14.19
C SER A 487 -9.07 1.56 -13.45
N PRO A 488 -10.27 1.40 -12.87
CA PRO A 488 -10.85 2.42 -12.00
C PRO A 488 -9.89 2.80 -10.87
N PRO A 489 -9.87 4.08 -10.41
CA PRO A 489 -9.11 4.46 -9.22
C PRO A 489 -9.47 3.60 -8.00
N GLY A 490 -8.50 3.39 -7.12
CA GLY A 490 -8.61 2.45 -5.99
C GLY A 490 -8.13 1.05 -6.29
N GLN A 491 -8.07 0.65 -7.57
CA GLN A 491 -7.63 -0.69 -7.98
C GLN A 491 -6.13 -0.93 -7.76
N ALA A 492 -5.32 0.12 -7.74
CA ALA A 492 -3.91 0.02 -7.37
C ALA A 492 -3.70 -0.22 -5.87
N VAL A 493 -4.73 -0.05 -5.05
CA VAL A 493 -4.70 -0.16 -3.58
C VAL A 493 -3.69 0.79 -2.91
N HIS A 494 -3.41 1.91 -3.55
CA HIS A 494 -2.41 2.90 -3.15
C HIS A 494 -3.05 4.27 -2.90
N GLU A 495 -4.19 4.32 -2.21
CA GLU A 495 -4.91 5.57 -1.93
C GLU A 495 -4.01 6.56 -1.18
N MET A 496 -3.89 7.79 -1.72
CA MET A 496 -3.04 8.86 -1.23
C MET A 496 -3.75 10.20 -1.25
N GLY A 497 -3.16 11.22 -0.55
CA GLY A 497 -3.75 12.55 -0.45
C GLY A 497 -4.84 12.63 0.60
N THR A 498 -5.75 13.60 0.48
CA THR A 498 -6.88 13.87 1.39
C THR A 498 -6.57 14.61 2.69
N ALA A 499 -5.32 14.54 3.19
CA ALA A 499 -4.83 15.34 4.32
C ALA A 499 -3.35 15.72 4.09
N ARG A 500 -3.05 16.16 2.88
CA ARG A 500 -1.68 16.36 2.39
C ARG A 500 -0.82 17.25 3.27
N MET A 501 0.49 16.97 3.27
CA MET A 501 1.53 17.82 3.85
C MET A 501 1.76 19.06 2.99
N GLY A 502 2.22 20.16 3.61
CA GLY A 502 2.60 21.39 2.92
C GLY A 502 3.16 22.44 3.87
N HIS A 503 3.63 23.54 3.30
CA HIS A 503 4.17 24.67 4.06
C HIS A 503 3.08 25.58 4.62
N ASP A 504 2.03 25.81 3.84
CA ASP A 504 0.99 26.78 4.12
C ASP A 504 -0.27 26.08 4.67
N PRO A 505 -0.72 26.43 5.90
CA PRO A 505 -1.94 25.90 6.49
C PRO A 505 -3.22 26.23 5.68
N ALA A 506 -3.19 27.23 4.81
CA ALA A 506 -4.33 27.56 3.93
C ALA A 506 -4.49 26.54 2.78
N THR A 507 -3.45 25.82 2.43
CA THR A 507 -3.42 24.89 1.28
C THR A 507 -3.07 23.46 1.65
N SER A 508 -2.79 23.19 2.93
CA SER A 508 -2.41 21.86 3.44
C SER A 508 -2.99 21.61 4.82
N VAL A 509 -3.09 20.33 5.19
CA VAL A 509 -3.57 19.91 6.51
C VAL A 509 -2.41 19.70 7.48
N LEU A 510 -1.26 19.25 6.99
CA LEU A 510 -0.13 18.83 7.79
C LEU A 510 1.13 19.63 7.46
N ASN A 511 1.92 19.89 8.50
CA ASN A 511 3.24 20.48 8.38
C ASN A 511 4.29 19.44 7.94
N ARG A 512 5.55 19.87 7.85
CA ARG A 512 6.68 19.01 7.46
C ARG A 512 6.93 17.76 8.34
N TYR A 513 6.33 17.69 9.53
CA TYR A 513 6.48 16.60 10.50
C TYR A 513 5.24 15.74 10.61
N ASN A 514 4.33 15.79 9.64
CA ASN A 514 3.04 15.09 9.67
C ASN A 514 2.10 15.52 10.81
N GLN A 515 2.38 16.63 11.48
CA GLN A 515 1.56 17.23 12.53
C GLN A 515 0.52 18.16 11.90
N ALA A 516 -0.72 18.09 12.38
CA ALA A 516 -1.77 18.97 11.89
C ALA A 516 -1.48 20.45 12.22
N HIS A 517 -1.64 21.33 11.24
CA HIS A 517 -1.45 22.77 11.44
C HIS A 517 -2.39 23.36 12.51
N ASP A 518 -3.63 22.89 12.50
CA ASP A 518 -4.69 23.41 13.38
C ASP A 518 -4.73 22.77 14.78
N VAL A 519 -4.09 21.58 14.95
CA VAL A 519 -4.24 20.74 16.15
C VAL A 519 -2.88 20.15 16.55
N SER A 520 -2.24 20.72 17.56
CA SER A 520 -0.84 20.49 17.89
C SER A 520 -0.50 19.05 18.33
N ASN A 521 -1.44 18.30 18.85
CA ASN A 521 -1.22 16.92 19.30
C ASN A 521 -1.80 15.84 18.36
N LEU A 522 -2.15 16.22 17.12
CA LEU A 522 -2.65 15.30 16.09
C LEU A 522 -1.61 15.13 14.99
N PHE A 523 -1.25 13.87 14.73
CA PHE A 523 -0.36 13.47 13.64
C PHE A 523 -1.08 12.50 12.70
N ILE A 524 -0.79 12.58 11.40
CA ILE A 524 -1.38 11.71 10.38
C ILE A 524 -0.26 11.20 9.47
N THR A 525 -0.08 9.87 9.42
CA THR A 525 1.10 9.28 8.76
C THR A 525 0.79 8.14 7.79
N ASP A 526 -0.49 7.88 7.51
CA ASP A 526 -0.89 6.97 6.44
C ASP A 526 -0.89 7.68 5.08
N GLY A 527 -1.41 7.04 4.05
CA GLY A 527 -1.42 7.60 2.70
C GLY A 527 -2.11 8.95 2.56
N SER A 528 -2.97 9.33 3.51
CA SER A 528 -3.64 10.64 3.46
C SER A 528 -2.67 11.83 3.53
N CYS A 529 -1.49 11.66 4.13
CA CYS A 529 -0.48 12.72 4.24
C CYS A 529 0.28 13.05 2.95
N MET A 530 0.19 12.19 1.94
CA MET A 530 0.96 12.32 0.71
C MET A 530 0.55 13.55 -0.11
N THR A 531 1.55 14.22 -0.67
CA THR A 531 1.37 15.45 -1.46
C THR A 531 1.40 15.17 -2.97
N SER A 532 2.07 14.09 -3.37
CA SER A 532 2.05 13.48 -4.71
C SER A 532 2.16 11.97 -4.60
N SER A 533 1.82 11.24 -5.66
CA SER A 533 1.82 9.77 -5.62
C SER A 533 3.18 9.15 -6.01
N GLY A 534 3.95 9.81 -6.87
CA GLY A 534 5.14 9.20 -7.47
C GLY A 534 4.79 8.01 -8.39
N THR A 535 5.80 7.25 -8.79
CA THR A 535 5.62 6.06 -9.64
C THR A 535 5.92 4.75 -8.91
N VAL A 536 6.21 4.82 -7.61
CA VAL A 536 6.64 3.68 -6.78
C VAL A 536 5.61 3.33 -5.71
N ASN A 537 5.59 2.08 -5.28
CA ASN A 537 4.69 1.65 -4.21
C ASN A 537 4.92 2.48 -2.94
N PRO A 538 3.89 3.10 -2.35
CA PRO A 538 4.05 4.14 -1.34
C PRO A 538 4.33 3.62 0.08
N SER A 539 4.18 2.31 0.33
CA SER A 539 4.23 1.74 1.68
C SER A 539 5.55 2.02 2.42
N LEU A 540 6.70 2.00 1.72
CA LEU A 540 8.00 2.33 2.32
C LEU A 540 8.04 3.78 2.81
N THR A 541 7.48 4.70 2.03
CA THR A 541 7.37 6.11 2.39
C THR A 541 6.44 6.31 3.61
N TYR A 542 5.31 5.61 3.66
CA TYR A 542 4.44 5.65 4.85
C TYR A 542 5.16 5.19 6.12
N MET A 543 5.96 4.10 6.02
CA MET A 543 6.75 3.60 7.14
C MET A 543 7.80 4.62 7.60
N ALA A 544 8.54 5.23 6.66
CA ALA A 544 9.56 6.22 6.95
C ALA A 544 8.98 7.50 7.57
N LEU A 545 7.87 8.02 7.02
CA LEU A 545 7.17 9.17 7.57
C LEU A 545 6.60 8.88 8.96
N SER A 546 6.06 7.68 9.18
CA SER A 546 5.54 7.23 10.48
C SER A 546 6.63 7.17 11.54
N ALA A 547 7.78 6.58 11.21
CA ALA A 547 8.92 6.51 12.13
C ALA A 547 9.44 7.91 12.47
N ARG A 548 9.56 8.79 11.48
CA ARG A 548 9.99 10.18 11.64
C ARG A 548 9.04 10.98 12.53
N ALA A 549 7.75 10.94 12.22
CA ALA A 549 6.73 11.67 12.96
C ALA A 549 6.60 11.20 14.43
N ALA A 550 6.68 9.88 14.66
CA ALA A 550 6.61 9.31 16.01
C ALA A 550 7.79 9.78 16.88
N ASN A 551 9.01 9.82 16.33
CA ASN A 551 10.17 10.32 17.06
C ASN A 551 10.06 11.82 17.33
N HIS A 552 9.61 12.62 16.34
CA HIS A 552 9.36 14.05 16.55
C HIS A 552 8.30 14.31 17.63
N ALA A 553 7.20 13.59 17.63
CA ALA A 553 6.16 13.72 18.65
C ALA A 553 6.68 13.32 20.05
N ALA A 554 7.53 12.30 20.15
CA ALA A 554 8.15 11.90 21.41
C ALA A 554 9.10 13.01 21.95
N ASP A 555 9.82 13.70 21.08
CA ASP A 555 10.67 14.84 21.45
C ASP A 555 9.82 16.02 21.96
N LEU A 556 8.73 16.37 21.27
CA LEU A 556 7.78 17.41 21.70
C LEU A 556 7.11 17.07 23.05
N LEU A 557 6.78 15.79 23.29
CA LEU A 557 6.25 15.35 24.58
C LEU A 557 7.28 15.48 25.70
N ALA A 558 8.55 15.21 25.41
CA ALA A 558 9.64 15.29 26.39
C ALA A 558 10.00 16.75 26.73
N SER A 559 9.91 17.66 25.76
CA SER A 559 10.12 19.12 25.98
C SER A 559 8.90 19.82 26.59
N GLY A 560 7.72 19.20 26.55
CA GLY A 560 6.47 19.80 27.05
C GLY A 560 5.79 20.75 26.05
N ASP A 561 6.15 20.67 24.77
CA ASP A 561 5.59 21.51 23.71
C ASP A 561 4.19 21.04 23.26
N ILE A 562 3.82 19.78 23.59
CA ILE A 562 2.47 19.21 23.37
C ILE A 562 1.98 18.37 24.55
#